data_921af3f1210baf920769a166bebbad84
#
_entry.id   921af3f1210baf920769a166bebbad84
#
_cell.length_a   1.000
_cell.length_b   1.000
_cell.length_c   1.000
_cell.angle_alpha   90.00
_cell.angle_beta   90.00
_cell.angle_gamma   90.00
#
_symmetry.space_group_name_H-M   'P 1'
#
loop_
_entity.id
_entity.type
_entity.pdbx_description
1 polymer ?
#
loop_
_entity_poly.entity_id
_entity_poly.type
_entity_poly.pdbx_seq_one_letter_code
_entity_poly.pdbx_strand_id
1 'polypeptide(L)'
;MKLDESKRSTLLLATSVAALGTGIAAYWWQGKNEAESISQSPQNDLQPNLWEQVFETPTGTKFELASLRAKPLLINFWATWCPPCVEELPLLDRFFVENQSNGVQILGLAVDKVEAVNAFLRKTPLSFPIAITGASGISLSKSWGNISSGLPFSILLDANGRIMQRKMGKLNGSDLSTWLTALQSQK
;
A
#
# COMPACT_ATOMS: atom_id res chain seq x y z
N MET A 1 40.01 19.90 64.93
CA MET A 1 40.37 20.34 63.58
C MET A 1 39.06 20.72 62.87
N LYS A 2 38.69 22.01 62.85
CA LYS A 2 37.42 22.50 62.21
C LYS A 2 37.66 22.63 60.72
N LEU A 3 36.93 21.87 59.93
CA LEU A 3 36.93 21.99 58.48
C LEU A 3 36.17 23.25 58.09
N ASP A 4 36.77 24.06 57.25
CA ASP A 4 36.32 25.34 56.76
C ASP A 4 34.96 25.20 56.06
N GLU A 5 33.97 25.97 56.43
CA GLU A 5 32.59 25.98 55.90
C GLU A 5 32.57 26.33 54.40
N SER A 6 33.57 27.05 53.90
CA SER A 6 33.69 27.43 52.49
C SER A 6 33.87 26.22 51.57
N LYS A 7 34.58 25.18 52.04
CA LYS A 7 34.82 23.95 51.25
C LYS A 7 33.62 23.00 51.21
N ARG A 8 32.70 23.09 52.15
CA ARG A 8 31.46 22.30 52.17
C ARG A 8 30.46 22.81 51.15
N SER A 9 30.36 24.14 50.96
CA SER A 9 29.45 24.74 49.97
C SER A 9 29.88 24.43 48.55
N THR A 10 31.16 24.41 48.23
CA THR A 10 31.67 24.08 46.87
C THR A 10 31.50 22.61 46.54
N LEU A 11 31.61 21.70 47.51
CA LEU A 11 31.39 20.26 47.24
C LEU A 11 29.92 19.92 46.98
N LEU A 12 28.96 20.60 47.68
CA LEU A 12 27.53 20.35 47.46
C LEU A 12 27.01 20.92 46.15
N LEU A 13 27.58 22.01 45.65
CA LEU A 13 27.24 22.58 44.35
C LEU A 13 27.78 21.75 43.15
N ALA A 14 28.95 21.13 43.29
CA ALA A 14 29.55 20.28 42.25
C ALA A 14 28.78 18.97 42.06
N THR A 15 28.22 18.38 43.11
CA THR A 15 27.43 17.14 43.02
C THR A 15 26.04 17.36 42.38
N SER A 16 25.42 18.55 42.57
CA SER A 16 24.10 18.87 42.02
C SER A 16 24.13 19.08 40.50
N VAL A 17 25.20 19.64 39.95
CA VAL A 17 25.36 19.88 38.50
C VAL A 17 25.63 18.58 37.77
N ALA A 18 26.39 17.64 38.35
CA ALA A 18 26.65 16.33 37.73
C ALA A 18 25.40 15.47 37.62
N ALA A 19 24.47 15.53 38.57
CA ALA A 19 23.23 14.75 38.54
C ALA A 19 22.25 15.23 37.47
N LEU A 20 22.21 16.54 37.17
CA LEU A 20 21.34 17.09 36.14
C LEU A 20 21.87 16.81 34.71
N GLY A 21 23.17 16.80 34.53
CA GLY A 21 23.81 16.53 33.22
C GLY A 21 23.64 15.08 32.75
N THR A 22 23.69 14.12 33.68
CA THR A 22 23.52 12.69 33.35
C THR A 22 22.06 12.34 33.01
N GLY A 23 21.10 13.00 33.66
CA GLY A 23 19.66 12.81 33.36
C GLY A 23 19.28 13.27 31.95
N ILE A 24 19.79 14.43 31.53
CA ILE A 24 19.52 14.97 30.19
C ILE A 24 20.16 14.12 29.12
N ALA A 25 21.40 13.68 29.32
CA ALA A 25 22.11 12.82 28.36
C ALA A 25 21.43 11.44 28.21
N ALA A 26 20.95 10.84 29.32
CA ALA A 26 20.21 9.59 29.29
C ALA A 26 18.84 9.74 28.59
N TYR A 27 18.15 10.85 28.81
CA TYR A 27 16.88 11.15 28.14
C TYR A 27 17.05 11.31 26.63
N TRP A 28 18.10 12.03 26.17
CA TRP A 28 18.42 12.17 24.75
C TRP A 28 18.89 10.87 24.10
N TRP A 29 19.60 10.02 24.85
CA TRP A 29 20.06 8.73 24.37
C TRP A 29 18.90 7.72 24.27
N GLN A 30 17.99 7.71 25.23
CA GLN A 30 16.77 6.90 25.20
C GLN A 30 15.83 7.34 24.05
N GLY A 31 15.62 8.65 23.88
CA GLY A 31 14.81 9.16 22.79
C GLY A 31 15.34 8.84 21.39
N LYS A 32 16.66 8.65 21.21
CA LYS A 32 17.23 8.20 19.93
C LYS A 32 17.01 6.72 19.67
N ASN A 33 16.98 5.90 20.71
CA ASN A 33 16.78 4.46 20.56
C ASN A 33 15.31 4.08 20.33
N GLU A 34 14.36 4.93 20.78
CA GLU A 34 12.93 4.72 20.51
C GLU A 34 12.54 5.16 19.08
N ALA A 35 13.28 6.08 18.46
CA ALA A 35 13.02 6.52 17.09
C ALA A 35 13.48 5.51 16.02
N GLU A 36 14.34 4.55 16.34
CA GLU A 36 14.85 3.54 15.40
C GLU A 36 14.17 2.17 15.50
N SER A 37 13.25 1.97 16.45
CA SER A 37 12.56 0.68 16.61
C SER A 37 11.17 0.62 15.95
N ILE A 38 10.83 1.55 15.06
CA ILE A 38 9.82 1.29 14.03
C ILE A 38 10.53 0.60 12.85
N SER A 39 11.23 -0.47 13.14
CA SER A 39 11.45 -1.54 12.19
C SER A 39 10.06 -2.14 11.95
N GLN A 40 9.41 -1.69 10.89
CA GLN A 40 8.29 -2.39 10.30
C GLN A 40 8.80 -3.79 10.01
N SER A 41 8.56 -4.74 10.93
CA SER A 41 8.54 -6.15 10.59
C SER A 41 7.80 -6.25 9.27
N PRO A 42 8.25 -7.05 8.28
CA PRO A 42 7.41 -7.35 7.14
C PRO A 42 6.15 -7.99 7.73
N GLN A 43 5.14 -7.15 7.98
CA GLN A 43 3.83 -7.61 8.38
C GLN A 43 3.44 -8.58 7.29
N ASN A 44 3.00 -9.74 7.71
CA ASN A 44 2.53 -10.80 6.83
C ASN A 44 1.31 -10.21 6.08
N ASP A 45 1.57 -9.48 4.99
CA ASP A 45 0.61 -8.73 4.18
C ASP A 45 -0.27 -9.67 3.33
N LEU A 46 -0.37 -10.95 3.76
CA LEU A 46 -1.37 -11.87 3.26
C LEU A 46 -2.75 -11.37 3.68
N GLN A 47 -3.58 -11.07 2.70
CA GLN A 47 -4.95 -10.68 2.97
C GLN A 47 -5.77 -11.94 3.26
N PRO A 48 -6.36 -12.08 4.46
CA PRO A 48 -7.28 -13.18 4.75
C PRO A 48 -8.39 -13.19 3.69
N ASN A 49 -8.68 -14.36 3.15
CA ASN A 49 -9.77 -14.57 2.19
C ASN A 49 -9.65 -13.80 0.86
N LEU A 50 -8.45 -13.31 0.51
CA LEU A 50 -8.22 -12.64 -0.78
C LEU A 50 -8.73 -13.51 -1.93
N TRP A 51 -8.28 -14.76 -1.98
CA TRP A 51 -8.59 -15.67 -3.08
C TRP A 51 -10.02 -16.26 -3.04
N GLU A 52 -10.76 -16.03 -1.96
CA GLU A 52 -12.17 -16.43 -1.83
C GLU A 52 -13.12 -15.37 -2.41
N GLN A 53 -12.59 -14.22 -2.82
CA GLN A 53 -13.41 -13.15 -3.38
C GLN A 53 -13.99 -13.58 -4.73
N VAL A 54 -15.29 -13.39 -4.87
CA VAL A 54 -16.05 -13.61 -6.10
C VAL A 54 -16.76 -12.31 -6.45
N PHE A 55 -16.58 -11.87 -7.66
CA PHE A 55 -17.16 -10.65 -8.20
C PHE A 55 -18.10 -10.98 -9.37
N GLU A 56 -18.81 -9.97 -9.85
CA GLU A 56 -19.54 -10.02 -11.11
C GLU A 56 -18.74 -9.31 -12.20
N THR A 57 -18.70 -9.87 -13.41
CA THR A 57 -18.13 -9.20 -14.58
C THR A 57 -19.13 -8.19 -15.15
N PRO A 58 -18.72 -7.26 -16.03
CA PRO A 58 -19.63 -6.38 -16.75
C PRO A 58 -20.69 -7.13 -17.58
N THR A 59 -20.45 -8.39 -17.94
CA THR A 59 -21.38 -9.25 -18.68
C THR A 59 -22.32 -10.08 -17.80
N GLY A 60 -22.25 -9.91 -16.47
CA GLY A 60 -23.10 -10.63 -15.52
C GLY A 60 -22.63 -12.03 -15.16
N THR A 61 -21.42 -12.42 -15.58
CA THR A 61 -20.83 -13.72 -15.19
C THR A 61 -20.03 -13.61 -13.90
N LYS A 62 -19.87 -14.71 -13.18
CA LYS A 62 -19.02 -14.74 -11.98
C LYS A 62 -17.54 -14.70 -12.37
N PHE A 63 -16.77 -13.93 -11.61
CA PHE A 63 -15.33 -13.84 -11.69
C PHE A 63 -14.72 -14.23 -10.33
N GLU A 64 -14.07 -15.36 -10.28
CA GLU A 64 -13.38 -15.83 -9.08
C GLU A 64 -11.94 -15.29 -9.07
N LEU A 65 -11.56 -14.56 -8.03
CA LEU A 65 -10.21 -14.00 -7.91
C LEU A 65 -9.14 -15.12 -7.86
N ALA A 66 -9.51 -16.29 -7.38
CA ALA A 66 -8.67 -17.49 -7.38
C ALA A 66 -8.15 -17.88 -8.78
N SER A 67 -8.84 -17.52 -9.86
CA SER A 67 -8.39 -17.76 -11.24
C SER A 67 -7.10 -17.03 -11.61
N LEU A 68 -6.74 -15.98 -10.87
CA LEU A 68 -5.50 -15.21 -11.05
C LEU A 68 -4.39 -15.62 -10.06
N ARG A 69 -4.59 -16.67 -9.28
CA ARG A 69 -3.61 -17.18 -8.30
C ARG A 69 -2.31 -17.65 -8.98
N ALA A 70 -1.22 -17.67 -8.20
CA ALA A 70 0.10 -18.13 -8.60
C ALA A 70 0.81 -17.28 -9.66
N LYS A 71 0.31 -16.07 -9.90
CA LYS A 71 0.96 -15.08 -10.76
C LYS A 71 0.95 -13.71 -10.07
N PRO A 72 1.96 -12.85 -10.34
CA PRO A 72 1.91 -11.48 -9.87
C PRO A 72 0.65 -10.77 -10.39
N LEU A 73 -0.03 -10.04 -9.50
CA LEU A 73 -1.32 -9.41 -9.80
C LEU A 73 -1.34 -7.96 -9.34
N LEU A 74 -1.60 -7.05 -10.28
CA LEU A 74 -1.95 -5.67 -9.99
C LEU A 74 -3.48 -5.57 -9.92
N ILE A 75 -4.01 -5.15 -8.77
CA ILE A 75 -5.44 -4.83 -8.61
C ILE A 75 -5.58 -3.32 -8.55
N ASN A 76 -6.46 -2.79 -9.40
CA ASN A 76 -6.75 -1.36 -9.47
C ASN A 76 -8.23 -1.11 -9.16
N PHE A 77 -8.52 -0.35 -8.08
CA PHE A 77 -9.86 0.12 -7.75
C PHE A 77 -10.12 1.45 -8.45
N TRP A 78 -11.16 1.49 -9.26
CA TRP A 78 -11.48 2.64 -10.11
C TRP A 78 -12.98 2.87 -10.25
N ALA A 79 -13.38 3.98 -10.86
CA ALA A 79 -14.77 4.25 -11.20
C ALA A 79 -14.86 5.13 -12.46
N THR A 80 -15.98 5.06 -13.18
CA THR A 80 -16.22 5.88 -14.38
C THR A 80 -16.39 7.37 -14.06
N TRP A 81 -16.84 7.69 -12.88
CA TRP A 81 -17.01 9.06 -12.36
C TRP A 81 -15.74 9.65 -11.73
N CYS A 82 -14.62 8.93 -11.74
CA CYS A 82 -13.35 9.33 -11.15
C CYS A 82 -12.38 9.75 -12.27
N PRO A 83 -12.17 11.06 -12.55
CA PRO A 83 -11.33 11.50 -13.65
C PRO A 83 -9.90 10.94 -13.63
N PRO A 84 -9.14 10.98 -12.49
CA PRO A 84 -7.78 10.43 -12.47
C PRO A 84 -7.76 8.91 -12.68
N CYS A 85 -8.84 8.19 -12.32
CA CYS A 85 -8.96 6.75 -12.61
C CYS A 85 -9.02 6.51 -14.12
N VAL A 86 -9.93 7.22 -14.80
CA VAL A 86 -10.12 7.10 -16.25
C VAL A 86 -8.85 7.46 -17.03
N GLU A 87 -8.11 8.47 -16.56
CA GLU A 87 -6.85 8.88 -17.19
C GLU A 87 -5.73 7.83 -17.10
N GLU A 88 -5.71 6.98 -16.06
CA GLU A 88 -4.65 5.97 -15.93
C GLU A 88 -4.95 4.66 -16.67
N LEU A 89 -6.22 4.34 -16.94
CA LEU A 89 -6.62 3.07 -17.56
C LEU A 89 -5.90 2.76 -18.88
N PRO A 90 -5.68 3.72 -19.81
CA PRO A 90 -4.91 3.45 -21.02
C PRO A 90 -3.43 3.10 -20.76
N LEU A 91 -2.84 3.62 -19.69
CA LEU A 91 -1.49 3.26 -19.28
C LEU A 91 -1.45 1.84 -18.72
N LEU A 92 -2.43 1.49 -17.89
CA LEU A 92 -2.56 0.13 -17.35
C LEU A 92 -2.82 -0.90 -18.45
N ASP A 93 -3.62 -0.54 -19.45
CA ASP A 93 -3.92 -1.41 -20.59
C ASP A 93 -2.67 -1.73 -21.41
N ARG A 94 -1.88 -0.71 -21.74
CA ARG A 94 -0.58 -0.89 -22.40
C ARG A 94 0.37 -1.75 -21.58
N PHE A 95 0.49 -1.43 -20.28
CA PHE A 95 1.35 -2.19 -19.37
C PHE A 95 0.95 -3.67 -19.30
N PHE A 96 -0.35 -3.96 -19.27
CA PHE A 96 -0.86 -5.33 -19.32
C PHE A 96 -0.46 -6.06 -20.60
N VAL A 97 -0.73 -5.46 -21.76
CA VAL A 97 -0.41 -6.05 -23.07
C VAL A 97 1.09 -6.33 -23.19
N GLU A 98 1.94 -5.39 -22.77
CA GLU A 98 3.41 -5.51 -22.84
C GLU A 98 3.97 -6.56 -21.87
N ASN A 99 3.30 -6.84 -20.74
CA ASN A 99 3.84 -7.70 -19.69
C ASN A 99 3.07 -9.00 -19.44
N GLN A 100 2.00 -9.26 -20.17
CA GLN A 100 1.24 -10.52 -20.05
C GLN A 100 2.10 -11.77 -20.33
N SER A 101 3.04 -11.69 -21.27
CA SER A 101 4.01 -12.75 -21.57
C SER A 101 4.98 -13.01 -20.40
N ASN A 102 5.23 -12.01 -19.56
CA ASN A 102 6.02 -12.11 -18.33
C ASN A 102 5.21 -12.68 -17.16
N GLY A 103 3.93 -12.98 -17.38
CA GLY A 103 3.01 -13.54 -16.39
C GLY A 103 2.36 -12.50 -15.46
N VAL A 104 2.57 -11.20 -15.68
CA VAL A 104 1.91 -10.14 -14.89
C VAL A 104 0.43 -10.06 -15.26
N GLN A 105 -0.43 -10.07 -14.24
CA GLN A 105 -1.88 -9.94 -14.38
C GLN A 105 -2.32 -8.56 -13.92
N ILE A 106 -3.41 -8.06 -14.50
CA ILE A 106 -4.13 -6.88 -14.00
C ILE A 106 -5.60 -7.25 -13.80
N LEU A 107 -6.20 -6.74 -12.74
CA LEU A 107 -7.64 -6.78 -12.49
C LEU A 107 -8.14 -5.37 -12.14
N GLY A 108 -9.05 -4.85 -12.92
CA GLY A 108 -9.78 -3.62 -12.60
C GLY A 108 -11.01 -3.92 -11.76
N LEU A 109 -11.06 -3.45 -10.51
CA LEU A 109 -12.22 -3.55 -9.63
C LEU A 109 -13.02 -2.25 -9.69
N ALA A 110 -14.14 -2.27 -10.42
CA ALA A 110 -14.98 -1.11 -10.62
C ALA A 110 -15.88 -0.83 -9.41
N VAL A 111 -15.65 0.29 -8.75
CA VAL A 111 -16.49 0.84 -7.66
C VAL A 111 -17.62 1.66 -8.29
N ASP A 112 -18.44 0.99 -9.08
CA ASP A 112 -19.46 1.64 -9.91
C ASP A 112 -20.59 0.65 -10.24
N LYS A 113 -21.65 1.17 -10.88
CA LYS A 113 -22.75 0.36 -11.39
C LYS A 113 -22.37 -0.33 -12.70
N VAL A 114 -22.88 -1.54 -12.92
CA VAL A 114 -22.60 -2.33 -14.12
C VAL A 114 -22.96 -1.60 -15.41
N GLU A 115 -24.06 -0.84 -15.41
CA GLU A 115 -24.51 -0.08 -16.58
C GLU A 115 -23.50 1.02 -16.98
N ALA A 116 -22.97 1.74 -15.98
CA ALA A 116 -21.98 2.81 -16.18
C ALA A 116 -20.67 2.21 -16.72
N VAL A 117 -20.20 1.12 -16.11
CA VAL A 117 -18.99 0.41 -16.57
C VAL A 117 -19.16 -0.10 -17.99
N ASN A 118 -20.28 -0.71 -18.32
CA ASN A 118 -20.56 -1.18 -19.67
C ASN A 118 -20.62 -0.03 -20.69
N ALA A 119 -21.23 1.11 -20.33
CA ALA A 119 -21.25 2.29 -21.19
C ALA A 119 -19.84 2.86 -21.43
N PHE A 120 -18.99 2.82 -20.41
CA PHE A 120 -17.58 3.23 -20.50
C PHE A 120 -16.79 2.28 -21.39
N LEU A 121 -16.84 0.96 -21.14
CA LEU A 121 -16.06 -0.05 -21.86
C LEU A 121 -16.40 -0.13 -23.36
N ARG A 122 -17.65 0.23 -23.75
CA ARG A 122 -17.99 0.35 -25.17
C ARG A 122 -17.24 1.47 -25.89
N LYS A 123 -16.84 2.52 -25.17
CA LYS A 123 -16.10 3.68 -25.71
C LYS A 123 -14.58 3.51 -25.56
N THR A 124 -14.19 2.86 -24.47
CA THR A 124 -12.78 2.66 -24.08
C THR A 124 -12.60 1.20 -23.69
N PRO A 125 -12.46 0.29 -24.66
CA PRO A 125 -12.21 -1.12 -24.38
C PRO A 125 -10.88 -1.31 -23.68
N LEU A 126 -10.81 -2.26 -22.74
CA LEU A 126 -9.62 -2.62 -21.98
C LEU A 126 -9.30 -4.10 -22.21
N SER A 127 -8.02 -4.44 -22.32
CA SER A 127 -7.53 -5.79 -22.59
C SER A 127 -7.46 -6.66 -21.33
N PHE A 128 -7.41 -6.05 -20.15
CA PHE A 128 -7.37 -6.77 -18.88
C PHE A 128 -8.77 -6.98 -18.28
N PRO A 129 -8.97 -7.99 -17.43
CA PRO A 129 -10.23 -8.28 -16.77
C PRO A 129 -10.76 -7.12 -15.94
N ILE A 130 -12.08 -6.89 -16.04
CA ILE A 130 -12.82 -5.95 -15.20
C ILE A 130 -13.86 -6.73 -14.40
N ALA A 131 -13.96 -6.42 -13.11
CA ALA A 131 -15.00 -6.94 -12.24
C ALA A 131 -15.70 -5.79 -11.49
N ILE A 132 -16.95 -6.01 -11.13
CA ILE A 132 -17.83 -5.02 -10.51
C ILE A 132 -17.86 -5.26 -9.01
N THR A 133 -17.60 -4.24 -8.24
CA THR A 133 -17.72 -4.27 -6.76
C THR A 133 -18.86 -3.41 -6.25
N GLY A 134 -19.39 -2.50 -7.10
CA GLY A 134 -20.35 -1.51 -6.66
C GLY A 134 -19.82 -0.68 -5.47
N ALA A 135 -20.72 -0.18 -4.64
CA ALA A 135 -20.36 0.65 -3.49
C ALA A 135 -19.51 -0.11 -2.43
N SER A 136 -19.64 -1.43 -2.34
CA SER A 136 -18.86 -2.25 -1.39
C SER A 136 -17.35 -2.27 -1.70
N GLY A 137 -16.97 -1.92 -2.92
CA GLY A 137 -15.57 -1.82 -3.33
C GLY A 137 -14.75 -0.84 -2.49
N ILE A 138 -15.36 0.22 -1.95
CA ILE A 138 -14.67 1.13 -1.03
C ILE A 138 -14.31 0.41 0.28
N SER A 139 -15.24 -0.35 0.87
CA SER A 139 -14.97 -1.11 2.08
C SER A 139 -13.94 -2.21 1.85
N LEU A 140 -14.03 -2.88 0.70
CA LEU A 140 -13.04 -3.88 0.29
C LEU A 140 -11.65 -3.25 0.12
N SER A 141 -11.54 -2.12 -0.58
CA SER A 141 -10.26 -1.43 -0.74
C SER A 141 -9.65 -0.99 0.59
N LYS A 142 -10.50 -0.56 1.55
CA LYS A 142 -10.06 -0.25 2.93
C LYS A 142 -9.43 -1.45 3.61
N SER A 143 -10.05 -2.62 3.55
CA SER A 143 -9.50 -3.85 4.14
C SER A 143 -8.15 -4.24 3.52
N TRP A 144 -7.86 -3.76 2.31
CA TRP A 144 -6.59 -3.98 1.60
C TRP A 144 -5.62 -2.79 1.72
N GLY A 145 -5.91 -1.82 2.61
CA GLY A 145 -5.00 -0.74 2.99
C GLY A 145 -5.30 0.62 2.37
N ASN A 146 -6.47 0.82 1.74
CA ASN A 146 -6.93 2.13 1.30
C ASN A 146 -7.47 2.96 2.48
N ILE A 147 -6.59 3.49 3.32
CA ILE A 147 -6.96 4.19 4.56
C ILE A 147 -7.84 5.42 4.27
N SER A 148 -7.56 6.15 3.20
CA SER A 148 -8.27 7.38 2.83
C SER A 148 -9.58 7.14 2.09
N SER A 149 -9.87 5.90 1.67
CA SER A 149 -11.05 5.55 0.86
C SER A 149 -11.14 6.29 -0.49
N GLY A 150 -10.04 6.88 -0.95
CA GLY A 150 -9.98 7.57 -2.22
C GLY A 150 -9.82 6.61 -3.41
N LEU A 151 -10.08 7.13 -4.61
CA LEU A 151 -9.81 6.47 -5.88
C LEU A 151 -8.94 7.38 -6.77
N PRO A 152 -8.10 6.79 -7.65
CA PRO A 152 -7.84 5.36 -7.76
C PRO A 152 -7.02 4.85 -6.59
N PHE A 153 -7.10 3.55 -6.32
CA PHE A 153 -6.25 2.85 -5.38
C PHE A 153 -5.74 1.57 -6.01
N SER A 154 -4.45 1.32 -5.92
CA SER A 154 -3.82 0.15 -6.54
C SER A 154 -2.99 -0.62 -5.54
N ILE A 155 -2.99 -1.94 -5.67
CA ILE A 155 -2.12 -2.85 -4.95
C ILE A 155 -1.40 -3.77 -5.93
N LEU A 156 -0.15 -4.10 -5.61
CA LEU A 156 0.62 -5.13 -6.30
C LEU A 156 0.79 -6.33 -5.37
N LEU A 157 0.43 -7.49 -5.86
CA LEU A 157 0.57 -8.78 -5.18
C LEU A 157 1.69 -9.59 -5.84
N ASP A 158 2.45 -10.31 -5.02
CA ASP A 158 3.34 -11.37 -5.52
C ASP A 158 2.53 -12.63 -5.92
N ALA A 159 3.20 -13.63 -6.45
CA ALA A 159 2.58 -14.90 -6.84
C ALA A 159 1.97 -15.70 -5.66
N ASN A 160 2.35 -15.36 -4.43
CA ASN A 160 1.82 -15.97 -3.21
C ASN A 160 0.61 -15.20 -2.64
N GLY A 161 0.25 -14.04 -3.22
CA GLY A 161 -0.83 -13.20 -2.76
C GLY A 161 -0.45 -12.21 -1.65
N ARG A 162 0.84 -12.01 -1.39
CA ARG A 162 1.29 -10.96 -0.46
C ARG A 162 1.27 -9.61 -1.15
N ILE A 163 0.77 -8.61 -0.46
CA ILE A 163 0.82 -7.24 -0.97
C ILE A 163 2.25 -6.71 -0.85
N MET A 164 2.85 -6.43 -2.00
CA MET A 164 4.19 -5.87 -2.13
C MET A 164 4.18 -4.35 -2.13
N GLN A 165 3.20 -3.77 -2.78
CA GLN A 165 3.08 -2.32 -2.97
C GLN A 165 1.64 -1.88 -2.87
N ARG A 166 1.43 -0.65 -2.41
CA ARG A 166 0.14 0.05 -2.41
C ARG A 166 0.36 1.46 -2.92
N LYS A 167 -0.58 1.94 -3.71
CA LYS A 167 -0.59 3.35 -4.12
C LYS A 167 -1.99 3.92 -4.08
N MET A 168 -2.12 5.03 -3.39
CA MET A 168 -3.26 5.92 -3.46
C MET A 168 -3.01 6.96 -4.55
N GLY A 169 -4.03 7.23 -5.35
CA GLY A 169 -3.94 8.13 -6.49
C GLY A 169 -3.40 7.48 -7.76
N LYS A 170 -3.37 8.24 -8.83
CA LYS A 170 -3.05 7.80 -10.18
C LYS A 170 -1.65 7.18 -10.28
N LEU A 171 -1.58 5.98 -10.86
CA LEU A 171 -0.32 5.36 -11.26
C LEU A 171 0.28 6.07 -12.48
N ASN A 172 1.58 6.15 -12.53
CA ASN A 172 2.34 6.64 -13.68
C ASN A 172 3.37 5.61 -14.16
N GLY A 173 4.05 5.90 -15.28
CA GLY A 173 5.00 4.97 -15.87
C GLY A 173 6.18 4.61 -14.96
N SER A 174 6.66 5.54 -14.12
CA SER A 174 7.74 5.27 -13.18
C SER A 174 7.31 4.35 -12.04
N ASP A 175 6.05 4.47 -11.57
CA ASP A 175 5.48 3.55 -10.59
C ASP A 175 5.46 2.12 -11.14
N LEU A 176 4.92 1.95 -12.36
CA LEU A 176 4.81 0.63 -12.99
C LEU A 176 6.19 0.01 -13.26
N SER A 177 7.17 0.80 -13.68
CA SER A 177 8.55 0.33 -13.87
C SER A 177 9.18 -0.13 -12.55
N THR A 178 8.98 0.62 -11.46
CA THR A 178 9.44 0.26 -10.12
C THR A 178 8.76 -1.03 -9.64
N TRP A 179 7.46 -1.16 -9.84
CA TRP A 179 6.70 -2.34 -9.46
C TRP A 179 7.12 -3.59 -10.24
N LEU A 180 7.39 -3.44 -11.53
CA LEU A 180 7.91 -4.54 -12.36
C LEU A 180 9.30 -5.00 -11.88
N THR A 181 10.20 -4.05 -11.56
CA THR A 181 11.52 -4.38 -11.02
C THR A 181 11.41 -5.12 -9.68
N ALA A 182 10.51 -4.70 -8.80
CA ALA A 182 10.26 -5.38 -7.53
C ALA A 182 9.77 -6.84 -7.70
N LEU A 183 8.99 -7.13 -8.74
CA LEU A 183 8.57 -8.50 -9.07
C LEU A 183 9.73 -9.35 -9.59
N GLN A 184 10.64 -8.77 -10.37
CA GLN A 184 11.79 -9.47 -10.95
C GLN A 184 12.85 -9.83 -9.91
N SER A 185 12.99 -9.03 -8.84
CA SER A 185 13.95 -9.27 -7.77
C SER A 185 13.57 -10.44 -6.84
N GLN A 186 12.39 -11.04 -7.00
CA GLN A 186 11.90 -12.17 -6.20
C GLN A 186 11.98 -13.52 -6.92
N LYS A 187 12.50 -13.55 -8.15
CA LYS A 187 12.81 -14.78 -8.90
C LYS A 187 14.20 -15.28 -8.57
#